data_bc781f130279680862b3c186b3f737ad
#
_entry.id   bc781f130279680862b3c186b3f737ad
#
_cell.length_a   1.000
_cell.length_b   1.000
_cell.length_c   1.000
_cell.angle_alpha   90.00
_cell.angle_beta   90.00
_cell.angle_gamma   90.00
#
_symmetry.space_group_name_H-M   'P 1'
#
loop_
_entity.id
_entity.type
_entity.pdbx_description
1 polymer ?
#
loop_
_entity_poly.entity_id
_entity_poly.type
_entity_poly.pdbx_seq_one_letter_code
_entity_poly.pdbx_strand_id
1 'polypeptide(L)'
;MNKILLVDDDRELTSLLKELLDMEGFNVLVAHDGEQALALLDDSVDLLLLDVMMPKKNGIDTLKELRQTHQTPVIMLTARGSELDRVLGLELGADDYLPKPFNDRELVARIRAILRRSHWSEQQQTTEAGSPTLEVDALSLNPGRQEANFDGQTLELTGTEFTLLYLLAQHLGQVVSREHLSQEVLGKRLTPFDRAIDMHISNLRRKLPERKDGHPWFKTLRGRGYLMVSVS
;
A
#
# COMPACT_ATOMS: atom_id res chain seq x y z
N MET A 1 6.22 -19.08 0.42
CA MET A 1 5.44 -18.88 -0.82
C MET A 1 4.33 -17.94 -0.47
N ASN A 2 4.25 -16.77 -1.11
CA ASN A 2 3.30 -15.74 -0.72
C ASN A 2 1.87 -16.12 -1.08
N LYS A 3 0.95 -15.90 -0.13
CA LYS A 3 -0.47 -16.22 -0.25
C LYS A 3 -1.26 -14.99 -0.71
N ILE A 4 -1.93 -15.11 -1.85
CA ILE A 4 -2.76 -14.05 -2.43
C ILE A 4 -4.23 -14.45 -2.33
N LEU A 5 -5.07 -13.55 -1.81
CA LEU A 5 -6.52 -13.71 -1.89
C LEU A 5 -7.06 -12.90 -3.07
N LEU A 6 -7.51 -13.60 -4.10
CA LEU A 6 -8.12 -13.01 -5.31
C LEU A 6 -9.65 -12.97 -5.14
N VAL A 7 -10.22 -11.78 -5.24
CA VAL A 7 -11.64 -11.54 -4.99
C VAL A 7 -12.27 -10.85 -6.21
N ASP A 8 -13.10 -11.59 -6.94
CA ASP A 8 -13.79 -11.12 -8.13
C ASP A 8 -14.97 -12.04 -8.43
N ASP A 9 -16.11 -11.52 -8.82
CA ASP A 9 -17.31 -12.31 -9.12
C ASP A 9 -17.25 -12.97 -10.52
N ASP A 10 -16.36 -12.50 -11.40
CA ASP A 10 -16.07 -13.12 -12.69
C ASP A 10 -15.24 -14.40 -12.51
N ARG A 11 -15.92 -15.55 -12.60
CA ARG A 11 -15.32 -16.88 -12.39
C ARG A 11 -14.32 -17.26 -13.50
N GLU A 12 -14.51 -16.78 -14.71
CA GLU A 12 -13.58 -17.06 -15.81
C GLU A 12 -12.29 -16.26 -15.59
N LEU A 13 -12.40 -14.99 -15.26
CA LEU A 13 -11.26 -14.14 -14.93
C LEU A 13 -10.50 -14.69 -13.71
N THR A 14 -11.19 -15.06 -12.63
CA THR A 14 -10.52 -15.60 -11.42
C THR A 14 -9.81 -16.93 -11.71
N SER A 15 -10.36 -17.78 -12.57
CA SER A 15 -9.70 -19.04 -12.99
C SER A 15 -8.41 -18.77 -13.76
N LEU A 16 -8.45 -17.86 -14.74
CA LEU A 16 -7.29 -17.49 -15.55
C LEU A 16 -6.20 -16.80 -14.70
N LEU A 17 -6.60 -15.87 -13.84
CA LEU A 17 -5.65 -15.16 -12.96
C LEU A 17 -5.04 -16.11 -11.92
N LYS A 18 -5.81 -17.05 -11.40
CA LYS A 18 -5.28 -18.06 -10.47
C LYS A 18 -4.20 -18.90 -11.16
N GLU A 19 -4.46 -19.41 -12.37
CA GLU A 19 -3.48 -20.20 -13.11
C GLU A 19 -2.21 -19.39 -13.40
N LEU A 20 -2.35 -18.15 -13.83
CA LEU A 20 -1.22 -17.22 -14.05
C LEU A 20 -0.39 -17.03 -12.78
N LEU A 21 -1.05 -16.71 -11.66
CA LEU A 21 -0.35 -16.40 -10.41
C LEU A 21 0.27 -17.66 -9.78
N ASP A 22 -0.36 -18.82 -9.91
CA ASP A 22 0.23 -20.10 -9.49
C ASP A 22 1.52 -20.39 -10.30
N MET A 23 1.54 -20.14 -11.63
CA MET A 23 2.74 -20.27 -12.47
C MET A 23 3.84 -19.27 -12.07
N GLU A 24 3.47 -18.08 -11.60
CA GLU A 24 4.41 -17.06 -11.11
C GLU A 24 4.93 -17.34 -9.68
N GLY A 25 4.51 -18.46 -9.07
CA GLY A 25 5.00 -18.96 -7.78
C GLY A 25 4.24 -18.41 -6.57
N PHE A 26 3.01 -17.94 -6.73
CA PHE A 26 2.14 -17.55 -5.63
C PHE A 26 1.22 -18.71 -5.20
N ASN A 27 0.65 -18.62 -4.01
CA ASN A 27 -0.42 -19.51 -3.53
C ASN A 27 -1.74 -18.72 -3.54
N VAL A 28 -2.70 -19.11 -4.39
CA VAL A 28 -3.89 -18.28 -4.63
C VAL A 28 -5.14 -18.89 -4.04
N LEU A 29 -5.75 -18.16 -3.09
CA LEU A 29 -7.13 -18.38 -2.64
C LEU A 29 -8.07 -17.51 -3.49
N VAL A 30 -9.29 -17.99 -3.73
CA VAL A 30 -10.31 -17.28 -4.53
C VAL A 30 -11.57 -17.09 -3.70
N ALA A 31 -12.13 -15.88 -3.77
CA ALA A 31 -13.45 -15.53 -3.28
C ALA A 31 -14.25 -14.84 -4.39
N HIS A 32 -15.58 -14.92 -4.36
CA HIS A 32 -16.44 -14.38 -5.41
C HIS A 32 -17.36 -13.24 -4.93
N ASP A 33 -17.22 -12.84 -3.69
CA ASP A 33 -17.85 -11.66 -3.10
C ASP A 33 -17.11 -11.22 -1.84
N GLY A 34 -17.43 -10.01 -1.36
CA GLY A 34 -16.75 -9.44 -0.20
C GLY A 34 -16.99 -10.20 1.12
N GLU A 35 -18.11 -10.88 1.29
CA GLU A 35 -18.39 -11.69 2.48
C GLU A 35 -17.48 -12.92 2.53
N GLN A 36 -17.32 -13.62 1.40
CA GLN A 36 -16.37 -14.72 1.27
C GLN A 36 -14.93 -14.26 1.49
N ALA A 37 -14.58 -13.08 0.94
CA ALA A 37 -13.25 -12.50 1.12
C ALA A 37 -12.92 -12.29 2.61
N LEU A 38 -13.81 -11.66 3.36
CA LEU A 38 -13.62 -11.42 4.79
C LEU A 38 -13.58 -12.72 5.61
N ALA A 39 -14.34 -13.74 5.20
CA ALA A 39 -14.31 -15.05 5.86
C ALA A 39 -13.03 -15.86 5.60
N LEU A 40 -12.34 -15.63 4.47
CA LEU A 40 -11.10 -16.30 4.09
C LEU A 40 -9.85 -15.52 4.51
N LEU A 41 -10.01 -14.26 4.90
CA LEU A 41 -8.90 -13.41 5.29
C LEU A 41 -8.40 -13.79 6.69
N ASP A 42 -7.13 -14.13 6.76
CA ASP A 42 -6.40 -14.37 8.01
C ASP A 42 -4.99 -13.77 7.91
N ASP A 43 -4.22 -13.84 9.00
CA ASP A 43 -2.84 -13.29 9.06
C ASP A 43 -1.86 -13.99 8.10
N SER A 44 -2.25 -15.09 7.45
CA SER A 44 -1.42 -15.79 6.47
C SER A 44 -1.58 -15.24 5.04
N VAL A 45 -2.53 -14.33 4.82
CA VAL A 45 -2.73 -13.67 3.53
C VAL A 45 -1.79 -12.49 3.40
N ASP A 46 -0.86 -12.57 2.44
CA ASP A 46 0.16 -11.54 2.22
C ASP A 46 -0.33 -10.38 1.35
N LEU A 47 -1.35 -10.61 0.52
CA LEU A 47 -1.91 -9.59 -0.38
C LEU A 47 -3.32 -9.95 -0.82
N LEU A 48 -4.17 -8.93 -0.94
CA LEU A 48 -5.53 -9.02 -1.47
C LEU A 48 -5.61 -8.34 -2.84
N LEU A 49 -6.11 -9.05 -3.85
CA LEU A 49 -6.58 -8.48 -5.12
C LEU A 49 -8.09 -8.37 -5.03
N LEU A 50 -8.64 -7.16 -5.06
CA LEU A 50 -10.04 -6.91 -4.74
C LEU A 50 -10.75 -6.16 -5.86
N ASP A 51 -11.69 -6.82 -6.52
CA ASP A 51 -12.56 -6.13 -7.47
C ASP A 51 -13.51 -5.15 -6.76
N VAL A 52 -13.77 -4.02 -7.40
CA VAL A 52 -14.68 -2.99 -6.88
C VAL A 52 -16.14 -3.41 -7.04
N MET A 53 -16.48 -3.96 -8.18
CA MET A 53 -17.87 -4.18 -8.59
C MET A 53 -18.27 -5.65 -8.39
N MET A 54 -18.72 -5.99 -7.19
CA MET A 54 -19.16 -7.36 -6.87
C MET A 54 -20.57 -7.36 -6.27
N PRO A 55 -21.32 -8.47 -6.42
CA PRO A 55 -22.62 -8.66 -5.79
C PRO A 55 -22.50 -8.80 -4.26
N LYS A 56 -23.61 -8.65 -3.53
CA LYS A 56 -23.74 -8.69 -2.08
C LYS A 56 -22.95 -7.57 -1.38
N LYS A 57 -21.64 -7.75 -1.21
CA LYS A 57 -20.74 -6.75 -0.63
C LYS A 57 -19.70 -6.35 -1.69
N ASN A 58 -19.72 -5.09 -2.11
CA ASN A 58 -18.78 -4.55 -3.09
C ASN A 58 -17.37 -4.40 -2.50
N GLY A 59 -16.37 -4.16 -3.37
CA GLY A 59 -14.97 -4.06 -2.93
C GLY A 59 -14.67 -2.88 -2.03
N ILE A 60 -15.36 -1.77 -2.19
CA ILE A 60 -15.17 -0.57 -1.34
C ILE A 60 -15.66 -0.85 0.09
N ASP A 61 -16.84 -1.45 0.26
CA ASP A 61 -17.37 -1.81 1.57
C ASP A 61 -16.53 -2.92 2.22
N THR A 62 -16.04 -3.87 1.41
CA THR A 62 -15.12 -4.92 1.87
C THR A 62 -13.82 -4.32 2.39
N LEU A 63 -13.19 -3.41 1.65
CA LEU A 63 -11.97 -2.71 2.07
C LEU A 63 -12.17 -1.93 3.37
N LYS A 64 -13.28 -1.19 3.48
CA LYS A 64 -13.62 -0.41 4.68
C LYS A 64 -13.72 -1.29 5.93
N GLU A 65 -14.36 -2.46 5.81
CA GLU A 65 -14.49 -3.41 6.93
C GLU A 65 -13.15 -4.08 7.26
N LEU A 66 -12.41 -4.50 6.23
CA LEU A 66 -11.08 -5.08 6.36
C LEU A 66 -10.14 -4.16 7.17
N ARG A 67 -10.13 -2.87 6.87
CA ARG A 67 -9.25 -1.88 7.53
C ARG A 67 -9.60 -1.61 9.00
N GLN A 68 -10.68 -2.14 9.52
CA GLN A 68 -10.98 -2.11 10.96
C GLN A 68 -10.13 -3.09 11.76
N THR A 69 -9.63 -4.15 11.13
CA THR A 69 -8.95 -5.25 11.82
C THR A 69 -7.65 -5.70 11.16
N HIS A 70 -7.42 -5.40 9.87
CA HIS A 70 -6.26 -5.89 9.10
C HIS A 70 -5.58 -4.77 8.32
N GLN A 71 -4.24 -4.83 8.30
CA GLN A 71 -3.40 -3.96 7.45
C GLN A 71 -2.85 -4.71 6.23
N THR A 72 -3.40 -5.90 5.91
CA THR A 72 -3.02 -6.68 4.72
C THR A 72 -3.02 -5.80 3.48
N PRO A 73 -1.95 -5.79 2.66
CA PRO A 73 -1.88 -5.01 1.44
C PRO A 73 -3.02 -5.32 0.46
N VAL A 74 -3.61 -4.28 -0.15
CA VAL A 74 -4.74 -4.40 -1.08
C VAL A 74 -4.45 -3.68 -2.38
N ILE A 75 -4.56 -4.40 -3.51
CA ILE A 75 -4.66 -3.82 -4.86
C ILE A 75 -6.11 -3.87 -5.29
N MET A 76 -6.69 -2.68 -5.55
CA MET A 76 -8.06 -2.60 -6.09
C MET A 76 -8.06 -2.85 -7.59
N LEU A 77 -8.87 -3.78 -8.06
CA LEU A 77 -9.16 -4.00 -9.48
C LEU A 77 -10.39 -3.16 -9.84
N THR A 78 -10.27 -2.22 -10.77
CA THR A 78 -11.32 -1.24 -11.05
C THR A 78 -11.74 -1.25 -12.51
N ALA A 79 -13.00 -0.94 -12.80
CA ALA A 79 -13.42 -0.71 -14.19
C ALA A 79 -12.70 0.51 -14.79
N ARG A 80 -12.43 0.45 -16.09
CA ARG A 80 -11.79 1.56 -16.82
C ARG A 80 -12.67 2.82 -16.76
N GLY A 81 -12.09 3.94 -16.30
CA GLY A 81 -12.78 5.23 -16.23
C GLY A 81 -13.36 5.59 -14.86
N SER A 82 -13.37 4.69 -13.90
CA SER A 82 -13.82 4.99 -12.53
C SER A 82 -12.71 5.74 -11.73
N GLU A 83 -12.55 7.04 -11.99
CA GLU A 83 -11.60 7.87 -11.22
C GLU A 83 -12.06 8.01 -9.77
N LEU A 84 -13.37 8.09 -9.54
CA LEU A 84 -13.94 8.20 -8.19
C LEU A 84 -13.63 6.97 -7.34
N ASP A 85 -13.82 5.76 -7.88
CA ASP A 85 -13.56 4.52 -7.15
C ASP A 85 -12.07 4.36 -6.82
N ARG A 86 -11.17 4.81 -7.73
CA ARG A 86 -9.73 4.81 -7.48
C ARG A 86 -9.35 5.72 -6.33
N VAL A 87 -9.86 6.95 -6.33
CA VAL A 87 -9.61 7.91 -5.26
C VAL A 87 -10.17 7.38 -3.95
N LEU A 88 -11.42 6.92 -3.94
CA LEU A 88 -12.08 6.40 -2.74
C LEU A 88 -11.36 5.17 -2.17
N GLY A 89 -10.96 4.21 -3.01
CA GLY A 89 -10.20 3.04 -2.58
C GLY A 89 -8.87 3.40 -1.90
N LEU A 90 -8.12 4.33 -2.49
CA LEU A 90 -6.87 4.81 -1.91
C LEU A 90 -7.09 5.61 -0.62
N GLU A 91 -8.15 6.44 -0.53
CA GLU A 91 -8.53 7.16 0.70
C GLU A 91 -8.87 6.19 1.84
N LEU A 92 -9.52 5.07 1.52
CA LEU A 92 -9.88 4.03 2.48
C LEU A 92 -8.70 3.11 2.84
N GLY A 93 -7.53 3.32 2.24
CA GLY A 93 -6.30 2.61 2.59
C GLY A 93 -5.95 1.45 1.67
N ALA A 94 -6.42 1.41 0.43
CA ALA A 94 -5.83 0.54 -0.58
C ALA A 94 -4.38 0.97 -0.87
N ASP A 95 -3.53 0.01 -1.18
CA ASP A 95 -2.10 0.25 -1.42
C ASP A 95 -1.83 0.64 -2.88
N ASP A 96 -2.59 0.11 -3.81
CA ASP A 96 -2.56 0.49 -5.23
C ASP A 96 -3.91 0.18 -5.91
N TYR A 97 -4.04 0.58 -7.16
CA TYR A 97 -5.17 0.23 -8.01
C TYR A 97 -4.71 -0.17 -9.41
N LEU A 98 -5.45 -1.05 -10.06
CA LEU A 98 -5.17 -1.53 -11.41
C LEU A 98 -6.47 -1.53 -12.24
N PRO A 99 -6.58 -0.67 -13.29
CA PRO A 99 -7.78 -0.61 -14.13
C PRO A 99 -7.91 -1.84 -15.04
N LYS A 100 -9.08 -2.44 -15.09
CA LYS A 100 -9.45 -3.48 -16.08
C LYS A 100 -9.77 -2.82 -17.44
N PRO A 101 -9.35 -3.42 -18.59
CA PRO A 101 -8.47 -4.57 -18.71
C PRO A 101 -7.00 -4.19 -18.43
N PHE A 102 -6.28 -5.06 -17.76
CA PHE A 102 -4.87 -4.87 -17.43
C PHE A 102 -3.98 -5.90 -18.14
N ASN A 103 -2.69 -5.62 -18.15
CA ASN A 103 -1.70 -6.56 -18.65
C ASN A 103 -1.20 -7.46 -17.49
N ASP A 104 -1.08 -8.75 -17.74
CA ASP A 104 -0.65 -9.75 -16.76
C ASP A 104 0.70 -9.41 -16.14
N ARG A 105 1.66 -8.96 -16.95
CA ARG A 105 2.99 -8.54 -16.47
C ARG A 105 2.91 -7.32 -15.55
N GLU A 106 1.97 -6.41 -15.82
CA GLU A 106 1.74 -5.24 -14.97
C GLU A 106 1.19 -5.67 -13.61
N LEU A 107 0.18 -6.56 -13.58
CA LEU A 107 -0.38 -7.12 -12.36
C LEU A 107 0.71 -7.79 -11.51
N VAL A 108 1.48 -8.72 -12.10
CA VAL A 108 2.56 -9.44 -11.42
C VAL A 108 3.65 -8.49 -10.90
N ALA A 109 4.02 -7.47 -11.67
CA ALA A 109 5.00 -6.48 -11.25
C ALA A 109 4.54 -5.68 -10.03
N ARG A 110 3.26 -5.28 -9.98
CA ARG A 110 2.67 -4.56 -8.83
C ARG A 110 2.58 -5.44 -7.59
N ILE A 111 2.12 -6.69 -7.75
CA ILE A 111 2.10 -7.68 -6.66
C ILE A 111 3.50 -7.83 -6.07
N ARG A 112 4.51 -8.10 -6.90
CA ARG A 112 5.89 -8.26 -6.45
C ARG A 112 6.45 -7.00 -5.79
N ALA A 113 6.10 -5.81 -6.30
CA ALA A 113 6.53 -4.56 -5.70
C ALA A 113 5.95 -4.35 -4.29
N ILE A 114 4.69 -4.69 -4.07
CA ILE A 114 4.04 -4.59 -2.75
C ILE A 114 4.61 -5.66 -1.80
N LEU A 115 4.69 -6.91 -2.23
CA LEU A 115 5.20 -8.01 -1.40
C LEU A 115 6.68 -7.85 -1.02
N ARG A 116 7.52 -7.30 -1.92
CA ARG A 116 8.93 -7.00 -1.60
C ARG A 116 9.04 -6.05 -0.41
N ARG A 117 8.10 -5.13 -0.23
CA ARG A 117 8.10 -4.18 0.90
C ARG A 117 7.72 -4.86 2.21
N SER A 118 6.74 -5.76 2.19
CA SER A 118 6.38 -6.55 3.37
C SER A 118 7.51 -7.48 3.83
N HIS A 119 8.37 -7.92 2.90
CA HIS A 119 9.55 -8.76 3.19
C HIS A 119 10.88 -7.99 3.32
N TRP A 120 10.89 -6.67 3.27
CA TRP A 120 12.13 -5.90 3.46
C TRP A 120 12.78 -6.18 4.83
N SER A 121 11.98 -6.61 5.81
CA SER A 121 12.43 -7.06 7.12
C SER A 121 13.16 -8.40 7.11
N GLU A 122 12.85 -9.35 6.21
CA GLU A 122 13.45 -10.69 6.22
C GLU A 122 14.83 -10.72 5.55
N GLN A 123 15.08 -9.92 4.51
CA GLN A 123 16.36 -9.92 3.78
C GLN A 123 17.48 -9.18 4.52
N GLN A 124 17.18 -8.34 5.50
CA GLN A 124 18.19 -7.64 6.30
C GLN A 124 18.55 -8.36 7.61
N GLN A 125 17.86 -9.43 7.97
CA GLN A 125 18.22 -10.26 9.15
C GLN A 125 19.46 -11.13 8.96
N THR A 126 20.02 -11.21 7.75
CA THR A 126 21.27 -11.98 7.50
C THR A 126 22.55 -11.18 7.69
N THR A 127 22.46 -9.89 8.01
CA THR A 127 23.62 -9.11 8.50
C THR A 127 23.35 -8.70 9.95
N GLU A 128 24.23 -9.08 10.86
CA GLU A 128 24.16 -8.88 12.32
C GLU A 128 24.09 -7.42 12.84
N ALA A 129 23.72 -6.47 11.98
CA ALA A 129 23.38 -5.10 12.36
C ALA A 129 22.00 -4.80 11.79
N GLY A 130 20.95 -4.92 12.62
CA GLY A 130 19.58 -4.53 12.24
C GLY A 130 19.60 -3.15 11.60
N SER A 131 18.80 -2.95 10.54
CA SER A 131 18.65 -1.62 9.92
C SER A 131 18.36 -0.60 11.00
N PRO A 132 19.14 0.49 11.07
CA PRO A 132 18.98 1.45 12.16
C PRO A 132 17.58 2.03 12.14
N THR A 133 16.95 2.05 13.31
CA THR A 133 15.72 2.81 13.51
C THR A 133 15.98 4.27 13.15
N LEU A 134 15.14 4.82 12.30
CA LEU A 134 15.24 6.23 11.90
C LEU A 134 14.40 7.09 12.83
N GLU A 135 15.03 8.03 13.50
CA GLU A 135 14.39 8.94 14.43
C GLU A 135 14.22 10.32 13.79
N VAL A 136 13.01 10.87 13.85
CA VAL A 136 12.70 12.23 13.41
C VAL A 136 11.77 12.86 14.44
N ASP A 137 12.30 13.72 15.29
CA ASP A 137 11.59 14.28 16.44
C ASP A 137 11.10 13.14 17.37
N ALA A 138 9.80 13.07 17.67
CA ALA A 138 9.19 12.00 18.45
C ALA A 138 8.76 10.78 17.62
N LEU A 139 9.02 10.81 16.29
CA LEU A 139 8.69 9.72 15.37
C LEU A 139 9.87 8.76 15.25
N SER A 140 9.62 7.49 15.53
CA SER A 140 10.57 6.38 15.42
C SER A 140 10.08 5.42 14.35
N LEU A 141 10.93 5.11 13.36
CA LEU A 141 10.61 4.25 12.22
C LEU A 141 11.55 3.04 12.19
N ASN A 142 11.01 1.86 12.43
CA ASN A 142 11.74 0.60 12.37
C ASN A 142 11.46 -0.13 11.05
N PRO A 143 12.37 -0.09 10.06
CA PRO A 143 12.14 -0.73 8.78
C PRO A 143 12.12 -2.26 8.87
N GLY A 144 12.84 -2.86 9.83
CA GLY A 144 12.88 -4.30 10.03
C GLY A 144 11.56 -4.88 10.54
N ARG A 145 10.74 -4.09 11.22
CA ARG A 145 9.40 -4.49 11.69
C ARG A 145 8.27 -3.80 10.94
N GLN A 146 8.59 -2.86 10.06
CA GLN A 146 7.63 -1.95 9.45
C GLN A 146 6.74 -1.22 10.47
N GLU A 147 7.31 -0.90 11.61
CA GLU A 147 6.66 -0.23 12.71
C GLU A 147 7.01 1.25 12.76
N ALA A 148 6.00 2.07 12.89
CA ALA A 148 6.13 3.51 13.14
C ALA A 148 5.56 3.81 14.52
N ASN A 149 6.33 4.51 15.37
CA ASN A 149 5.91 4.93 16.69
C ASN A 149 6.04 6.44 16.83
N PHE A 150 5.11 7.07 17.51
CA PHE A 150 5.16 8.49 17.87
C PHE A 150 4.93 8.66 19.37
N ASP A 151 5.89 9.27 20.08
CA ASP A 151 5.89 9.36 21.55
C ASP A 151 5.60 8.00 22.25
N GLY A 152 6.13 6.90 21.68
CA GLY A 152 5.94 5.54 22.20
C GLY A 152 4.60 4.88 21.86
N GLN A 153 3.73 5.54 21.11
CA GLN A 153 2.48 4.96 20.60
C GLN A 153 2.65 4.48 19.18
N THR A 154 2.26 3.25 18.90
CA THR A 154 2.31 2.66 17.56
C THR A 154 1.28 3.33 16.63
N LEU A 155 1.71 3.68 15.43
CA LEU A 155 0.87 4.24 14.38
C LEU A 155 0.37 3.13 13.45
N GLU A 156 -0.92 3.09 13.20
CA GLU A 156 -1.54 2.11 12.30
C GLU A 156 -1.38 2.54 10.83
N LEU A 157 -0.23 2.18 10.25
CA LEU A 157 0.08 2.46 8.85
C LEU A 157 -0.02 1.17 8.02
N THR A 158 -0.49 1.30 6.76
CA THR A 158 -0.31 0.22 5.78
C THR A 158 1.17 0.12 5.39
N GLY A 159 1.59 -1.02 4.82
CA GLY A 159 2.97 -1.20 4.38
C GLY A 159 3.43 -0.13 3.36
N THR A 160 2.52 0.31 2.49
CA THR A 160 2.78 1.39 1.52
C THR A 160 2.93 2.75 2.22
N GLU A 161 2.09 3.07 3.18
CA GLU A 161 2.20 4.30 3.97
C GLU A 161 3.49 4.32 4.80
N PHE A 162 3.85 3.19 5.43
CA PHE A 162 5.11 3.08 6.15
C PHE A 162 6.31 3.31 5.22
N THR A 163 6.35 2.64 4.06
CA THR A 163 7.44 2.77 3.09
C THR A 163 7.58 4.21 2.59
N LEU A 164 6.45 4.87 2.31
CA LEU A 164 6.43 6.27 1.86
C LEU A 164 6.96 7.20 2.96
N LEU A 165 6.50 7.02 4.20
CA LEU A 165 6.96 7.79 5.35
C LEU A 165 8.45 7.60 5.59
N TYR A 166 8.93 6.36 5.58
CA TYR A 166 10.33 6.01 5.78
C TYR A 166 11.23 6.62 4.69
N LEU A 167 10.84 6.52 3.42
CA LEU A 167 11.60 7.13 2.32
C LEU A 167 11.67 8.65 2.44
N LEU A 168 10.59 9.32 2.81
CA LEU A 168 10.59 10.76 3.02
C LEU A 168 11.43 11.16 4.24
N ALA A 169 11.45 10.35 5.29
CA ALA A 169 12.28 10.57 6.48
C ALA A 169 13.77 10.38 6.19
N GLN A 170 14.15 9.44 5.32
CA GLN A 170 15.54 9.30 4.84
C GLN A 170 16.01 10.53 4.06
N HIS A 171 15.10 11.26 3.42
CA HIS A 171 15.37 12.50 2.67
C HIS A 171 14.87 13.75 3.44
N LEU A 172 14.99 13.74 4.76
CA LEU A 172 14.53 14.82 5.62
C LEU A 172 15.07 16.18 5.15
N GLY A 173 14.19 17.18 4.99
CA GLY A 173 14.55 18.51 4.50
C GLY A 173 14.84 18.60 3.00
N GLN A 174 14.74 17.51 2.26
CA GLN A 174 14.95 17.47 0.81
C GLN A 174 13.64 17.19 0.06
N VAL A 175 13.58 17.72 -1.18
CA VAL A 175 12.43 17.48 -2.06
C VAL A 175 12.57 16.13 -2.74
N VAL A 176 11.61 15.25 -2.54
CA VAL A 176 11.52 13.96 -3.24
C VAL A 176 10.47 14.07 -4.34
N SER A 177 10.83 13.76 -5.58
CA SER A 177 9.92 13.88 -6.72
C SER A 177 8.83 12.82 -6.69
N ARG A 178 7.67 13.11 -7.31
CA ARG A 178 6.57 12.13 -7.42
C ARG A 178 6.97 10.91 -8.22
N GLU A 179 7.79 11.09 -9.24
CA GLU A 179 8.32 10.02 -10.09
C GLU A 179 9.16 9.05 -9.25
N HIS A 180 10.06 9.59 -8.42
CA HIS A 180 10.89 8.79 -7.54
C HIS A 180 10.04 8.08 -6.48
N LEU A 181 9.11 8.78 -5.83
CA LEU A 181 8.18 8.16 -4.87
C LEU A 181 7.33 7.06 -5.53
N SER A 182 6.82 7.27 -6.74
CA SER A 182 6.04 6.26 -7.47
C SER A 182 6.87 5.03 -7.79
N GLN A 183 8.12 5.22 -8.22
CA GLN A 183 9.02 4.13 -8.58
C GLN A 183 9.44 3.31 -7.33
N GLU A 184 9.88 3.99 -6.27
CA GLU A 184 10.38 3.34 -5.05
C GLU A 184 9.25 2.77 -4.20
N VAL A 185 8.14 3.53 -4.06
CA VAL A 185 7.03 3.13 -3.18
C VAL A 185 6.00 2.27 -3.90
N LEU A 186 5.68 2.49 -5.17
CA LEU A 186 4.64 1.72 -5.88
C LEU A 186 5.22 0.77 -6.94
N GLY A 187 6.53 0.83 -7.21
CA GLY A 187 7.17 -0.02 -8.22
C GLY A 187 6.71 0.25 -9.65
N LYS A 188 6.14 1.43 -9.90
CA LYS A 188 5.58 1.81 -11.19
C LYS A 188 6.02 3.19 -11.66
N ARG A 189 6.03 3.39 -12.96
CA ARG A 189 6.22 4.73 -13.52
C ARG A 189 5.00 5.60 -13.23
N LEU A 190 5.24 6.84 -12.87
CA LEU A 190 4.18 7.82 -12.72
C LEU A 190 3.52 8.09 -14.09
N THR A 191 2.21 7.95 -14.16
CA THR A 191 1.42 8.28 -15.36
C THR A 191 0.65 9.59 -15.14
N PRO A 192 0.27 10.30 -16.22
CA PRO A 192 -0.64 11.44 -16.11
C PRO A 192 -1.91 11.05 -15.33
N PHE A 193 -2.33 11.91 -14.40
CA PHE A 193 -3.50 11.70 -13.54
C PHE A 193 -3.38 10.58 -12.48
N ASP A 194 -2.19 9.96 -12.31
CA ASP A 194 -1.97 9.05 -11.20
C ASP A 194 -1.91 9.84 -9.88
N ARG A 195 -2.85 9.53 -8.97
CA ARG A 195 -3.01 10.20 -7.68
C ARG A 195 -2.56 9.36 -6.49
N ALA A 196 -2.05 8.14 -6.72
CA ALA A 196 -1.78 7.20 -5.63
C ALA A 196 -0.85 7.80 -4.56
N ILE A 197 0.29 8.37 -4.95
CA ILE A 197 1.21 9.02 -4.00
C ILE A 197 0.54 10.18 -3.27
N ASP A 198 -0.25 11.02 -3.98
CA ASP A 198 -0.94 12.16 -3.37
C ASP A 198 -1.94 11.68 -2.30
N MET A 199 -2.65 10.57 -2.54
CA MET A 199 -3.60 9.98 -1.61
C MET A 199 -2.90 9.38 -0.39
N HIS A 200 -1.80 8.64 -0.59
CA HIS A 200 -1.01 8.12 0.54
C HIS A 200 -0.42 9.25 1.41
N ILE A 201 0.04 10.35 0.81
CA ILE A 201 0.44 11.55 1.58
C ILE A 201 -0.74 12.14 2.35
N SER A 202 -1.93 12.19 1.77
CA SER A 202 -3.15 12.65 2.44
C SER A 202 -3.49 11.76 3.64
N ASN A 203 -3.43 10.43 3.46
CA ASN A 203 -3.65 9.46 4.53
C ASN A 203 -2.62 9.60 5.65
N LEU A 204 -1.34 9.73 5.31
CA LEU A 204 -0.28 9.97 6.31
C LEU A 204 -0.53 11.25 7.11
N ARG A 205 -0.93 12.36 6.46
CA ARG A 205 -1.27 13.60 7.16
C ARG A 205 -2.42 13.43 8.17
N ARG A 206 -3.36 12.53 7.90
CA ARG A 206 -4.50 12.24 8.78
C ARG A 206 -4.12 11.30 9.94
N LYS A 207 -3.19 10.36 9.69
CA LYS A 207 -2.76 9.35 10.67
C LYS A 207 -1.63 9.81 11.58
N LEU A 208 -0.78 10.71 11.11
CA LEU A 208 0.31 11.25 11.92
C LEU A 208 -0.23 12.29 12.92
N PRO A 209 0.14 12.20 14.20
CA PRO A 209 -0.20 13.21 15.18
C PRO A 209 0.39 14.58 14.85
N GLU A 210 -0.16 15.63 15.42
CA GLU A 210 0.40 16.98 15.30
C GLU A 210 1.79 17.04 15.92
N ARG A 211 2.70 17.72 15.25
CA ARG A 211 4.06 17.93 15.75
C ARG A 211 4.08 18.97 16.87
N LYS A 212 4.96 18.78 17.85
CA LYS A 212 5.13 19.69 18.99
C LYS A 212 5.56 21.10 18.60
N ASP A 213 6.26 21.23 17.44
CA ASP A 213 6.71 22.52 16.89
C ASP A 213 5.63 23.25 16.07
N GLY A 214 4.45 22.64 15.90
CA GLY A 214 3.33 23.20 15.12
C GLY A 214 3.54 23.22 13.60
N HIS A 215 4.65 22.68 13.10
CA HIS A 215 4.90 22.58 11.68
C HIS A 215 4.24 21.34 11.06
N PRO A 216 3.79 21.40 9.78
CA PRO A 216 3.28 20.22 9.10
C PRO A 216 4.38 19.20 8.85
N TRP A 217 4.06 17.91 8.90
CA TRP A 217 5.00 16.84 8.57
C TRP A 217 5.52 16.95 7.12
N PHE A 218 4.63 17.28 6.19
CA PHE A 218 4.96 17.32 4.76
C PHE A 218 4.54 18.63 4.12
N LYS A 219 5.44 19.23 3.33
CA LYS A 219 5.14 20.31 2.39
C LYS A 219 4.97 19.74 1.00
N THR A 220 3.91 20.17 0.29
CA THR A 220 3.70 19.89 -1.13
C THR A 220 4.34 20.99 -1.97
N LEU A 221 5.28 20.62 -2.83
CA LEU A 221 5.91 21.53 -3.78
C LEU A 221 5.32 21.24 -5.17
N ARG A 222 4.40 22.09 -5.60
CA ARG A 222 3.67 21.90 -6.87
C ARG A 222 4.64 21.68 -8.02
N GLY A 223 4.39 20.62 -8.83
CA GLY A 223 5.24 20.26 -9.97
C GLY A 223 6.62 19.68 -9.61
N ARG A 224 6.97 19.58 -8.32
CA ARG A 224 8.28 19.06 -7.87
C ARG A 224 8.19 17.81 -7.00
N GLY A 225 7.22 17.72 -6.11
CA GLY A 225 7.07 16.56 -5.22
C GLY A 225 6.74 16.95 -3.79
N TYR A 226 7.25 16.17 -2.85
CA TYR A 226 7.02 16.30 -1.42
C TYR A 226 8.31 16.47 -0.64
N LEU A 227 8.22 17.16 0.47
CA LEU A 227 9.34 17.39 1.38
C LEU A 227 8.84 17.09 2.80
N MET A 228 9.54 16.22 3.53
CA MET A 228 9.35 16.08 4.97
C MET A 228 10.09 17.20 5.69
N VAL A 229 9.38 17.93 6.54
CA VAL A 229 9.91 19.13 7.20
C VAL A 229 10.87 18.74 8.30
N SER A 230 12.12 19.21 8.24
CA SER A 230 13.08 19.03 9.32
C SER A 230 12.70 19.88 10.54
N VAL A 231 13.02 19.39 11.72
CA VAL A 231 13.00 20.18 12.96
C VAL A 231 14.16 21.20 12.89
N SER A 232 13.89 22.43 13.23
CA SER A 232 14.92 23.47 13.29
C SER A 232 15.74 23.36 14.57
#